data_7e0843f2d26ba5be2875bbe52440f4c5
#
_entry.id   7e0843f2d26ba5be2875bbe52440f4c5
#
_cell.length_a   1.000
_cell.length_b   1.000
_cell.length_c   1.000
_cell.angle_alpha   90.00
_cell.angle_beta   90.00
_cell.angle_gamma   90.00
#
_symmetry.space_group_name_H-M   'P 1'
#
loop_
_entity.id
_entity.type
_entity.pdbx_description
1 polymer ?
#
loop_
_entity_poly.entity_id
_entity_poly.type
_entity_poly.pdbx_seq_one_letter_code
_entity_poly.pdbx_strand_id
1 'polypeptide(L)' 'MEDALTPARFQRVLDEAADIEVLLVGTGPRLRPLPADLKAALRAKHISSDPMSTGAAVRTFNIMLAESRAVAAALIAV' A
#
# COMPACT_ATOMS: atom_id res chain seq x y z
N MET A 1 15.58 -13.60 -5.32
CA MET A 1 14.56 -12.75 -5.94
C MET A 1 14.44 -11.47 -5.13
N GLU A 2 14.41 -10.34 -5.79
CA GLU A 2 14.29 -9.07 -5.12
C GLU A 2 12.91 -8.91 -4.48
N ASP A 3 12.88 -8.43 -3.24
CA ASP A 3 11.61 -8.19 -2.55
C ASP A 3 10.95 -6.93 -3.11
N ALA A 4 9.69 -7.04 -3.49
CA ALA A 4 8.91 -5.90 -3.97
C ALA A 4 8.50 -4.95 -2.85
N LEU A 5 8.53 -5.41 -1.59
CA LEU A 5 8.09 -4.64 -0.43
C LEU A 5 9.26 -3.92 0.23
N THR A 6 9.87 -2.99 -0.49
CA THR A 6 10.99 -2.19 0.03
C THR A 6 10.67 -0.70 -0.11
N PRO A 7 11.26 0.18 0.74
CA PRO A 7 11.04 1.62 0.60
C PRO A 7 11.42 2.16 -0.77
N ALA A 8 12.48 1.63 -1.39
CA ALA A 8 12.91 2.06 -2.71
C ALA A 8 11.83 1.80 -3.77
N ARG A 9 11.12 0.68 -3.68
CA ARG A 9 10.04 0.34 -4.61
C ARG A 9 8.81 1.20 -4.40
N PHE A 10 8.68 1.81 -3.21
CA PHE A 10 7.54 2.65 -2.85
C PHE A 10 7.86 4.14 -2.90
N GLN A 11 9.02 4.51 -3.49
CA GLN A 11 9.46 5.91 -3.49
C GLN A 11 8.41 6.84 -4.09
N ARG A 12 7.76 6.43 -5.16
CA ARG A 12 6.72 7.26 -5.79
C ARG A 12 5.55 7.53 -4.85
N VAL A 13 5.15 6.52 -4.08
CA VAL A 13 4.10 6.67 -3.07
C VAL A 13 4.53 7.68 -2.01
N LEU A 14 5.79 7.58 -1.56
CA LEU A 14 6.32 8.49 -0.55
C LEU A 14 6.40 9.92 -1.09
N ASP A 15 6.74 10.08 -2.37
CA ASP A 15 6.82 11.40 -3.01
C ASP A 15 5.44 12.06 -3.13
N GLU A 16 4.39 11.27 -3.25
CA GLU A 16 3.01 11.76 -3.40
C GLU A 16 2.22 11.67 -2.08
N ALA A 17 2.92 11.59 -0.94
CA ALA A 17 2.30 11.35 0.36
C ALA A 17 1.25 12.41 0.76
N ALA A 18 1.39 13.64 0.29
CA ALA A 18 0.44 14.70 0.60
C ALA A 18 -0.97 14.40 0.08
N ASP A 19 -1.07 13.59 -0.98
CA ASP A 19 -2.33 13.25 -1.63
C ASP A 19 -2.86 11.87 -1.23
N ILE A 20 -2.17 11.18 -0.32
CA ILE A 20 -2.52 9.83 0.07
C ILE A 20 -2.75 9.74 1.58
N GLU A 21 -3.96 9.36 1.96
CA GLU A 21 -4.29 9.11 3.37
C GLU A 21 -4.08 7.64 3.73
N VAL A 22 -4.49 6.74 2.85
CA VAL A 22 -4.42 5.29 3.07
C VAL A 22 -3.77 4.62 1.87
N LEU A 23 -2.82 3.72 2.14
CA LEU A 23 -2.20 2.88 1.12
C LEU A 23 -2.61 1.43 1.36
N LEU A 24 -3.30 0.85 0.40
CA LEU A 24 -3.62 -0.58 0.41
C LEU A 24 -2.50 -1.32 -0.31
N VAL A 25 -1.94 -2.35 0.33
CA VAL A 25 -0.85 -3.12 -0.26
C VAL A 25 -1.33 -4.54 -0.53
N GLY A 26 -1.52 -4.87 -1.79
CA GLY A 26 -1.86 -6.21 -2.22
C GLY A 26 -0.61 -7.07 -2.27
N THR A 27 -0.49 -8.05 -1.38
CA THR A 27 0.73 -8.83 -1.18
C THR A 27 0.73 -10.16 -1.93
N GLY A 28 -0.06 -10.28 -2.98
CA GLY A 28 -0.15 -11.49 -3.78
C GLY A 28 -1.36 -12.33 -3.37
N PRO A 29 -1.32 -13.66 -3.59
CA PRO A 29 -2.47 -14.52 -3.27
C PRO A 29 -2.69 -14.69 -1.76
N ARG A 30 -1.69 -14.34 -0.95
CA ARG A 30 -1.76 -14.46 0.51
C ARG A 30 -1.34 -13.16 1.17
N LEU A 31 -1.94 -12.88 2.33
CA LEU A 31 -1.52 -11.78 3.16
C LEU A 31 -0.07 -11.97 3.63
N ARG A 32 0.76 -10.95 3.45
CA ARG A 32 2.11 -10.88 4.00
C ARG A 32 2.23 -9.59 4.82
N PRO A 33 2.88 -9.63 5.98
CA PRO A 33 3.10 -8.41 6.76
C PRO A 33 4.11 -7.51 6.02
N LEU A 34 3.97 -6.20 6.19
CA LEU A 34 4.91 -5.25 5.62
C LEU A 34 6.22 -5.27 6.40
N PRO A 35 7.38 -5.16 5.72
CA PRO A 35 8.66 -5.00 6.41
C PRO A 35 8.65 -3.78 7.31
N ALA A 36 9.37 -3.85 8.44
CA ALA A 36 9.39 -2.77 9.41
C ALA A 36 9.92 -1.45 8.83
N ASP A 37 10.93 -1.51 7.96
CA ASP A 37 11.49 -0.33 7.33
C ASP A 37 10.49 0.37 6.40
N LEU A 38 9.70 -0.40 5.65
CA LEU A 38 8.66 0.16 4.80
C LEU A 38 7.53 0.77 5.63
N LYS A 39 7.10 0.09 6.70
CA LYS A 39 6.08 0.63 7.60
C LYS A 39 6.54 1.94 8.22
N ALA A 40 7.80 2.01 8.66
CA ALA A 40 8.35 3.22 9.25
C ALA A 40 8.40 4.37 8.24
N ALA A 41 8.79 4.09 7.01
CA ALA A 41 8.86 5.11 5.96
C ALA A 41 7.46 5.67 5.64
N LEU A 42 6.44 4.81 5.55
CA LEU A 42 5.07 5.24 5.29
C LEU A 42 4.51 6.04 6.47
N ARG A 43 4.77 5.59 7.70
CA ARG A 43 4.32 6.28 8.90
C ARG A 43 4.94 7.67 9.02
N ALA A 44 6.21 7.81 8.66
CA ALA A 44 6.90 9.10 8.68
C ALA A 44 6.27 10.10 7.73
N LYS A 45 5.58 9.64 6.69
CA LYS A 45 4.83 10.49 5.75
C LYS A 45 3.35 10.57 6.09
N HIS A 46 2.94 10.08 7.26
CA HIS A 46 1.55 10.09 7.73
C HIS A 46 0.60 9.30 6.82
N ILE A 47 1.10 8.24 6.20
CA ILE A 47 0.29 7.33 5.39
C ILE A 47 -0.06 6.09 6.23
N SER A 48 -1.36 5.81 6.36
CA SER A 48 -1.82 4.55 6.94
C SER A 48 -1.66 3.45 5.90
N SER A 49 -0.99 2.36 6.25
CA SER A 49 -0.79 1.24 5.33
C SER A 49 -1.53 0.01 5.81
N ASP A 50 -2.14 -0.72 4.89
CA ASP A 50 -2.93 -1.90 5.21
C ASP A 50 -2.60 -3.03 4.22
N PRO A 51 -1.79 -4.01 4.63
CA PRO A 51 -1.47 -5.15 3.77
C PRO A 51 -2.64 -6.15 3.73
N MET A 52 -2.87 -6.70 2.55
CA MET A 52 -3.89 -7.73 2.35
C MET A 52 -3.58 -8.50 1.08
N SER A 53 -4.31 -9.58 0.81
CA SER A 53 -4.16 -10.26 -0.48
C SER A 53 -4.52 -9.30 -1.61
N THR A 54 -3.96 -9.52 -2.80
CA THR A 54 -4.18 -8.61 -3.93
C THR A 54 -5.66 -8.52 -4.29
N GLY A 55 -6.40 -9.61 -4.28
CA GLY A 55 -7.83 -9.58 -4.56
C GLY A 55 -8.61 -8.77 -3.55
N ALA A 56 -8.26 -8.87 -2.27
CA ALA A 56 -8.89 -8.08 -1.22
C ALA A 56 -8.54 -6.60 -1.35
N ALA A 57 -7.29 -6.29 -1.73
CA ALA A 57 -6.84 -4.91 -1.90
C ALA A 57 -7.61 -4.21 -3.02
N VAL A 58 -7.82 -4.89 -4.15
CA VAL A 58 -8.60 -4.33 -5.26
C VAL A 58 -10.02 -4.03 -4.83
N ARG A 59 -10.65 -4.95 -4.12
CA ARG A 59 -12.03 -4.80 -3.66
C ARG A 59 -12.16 -3.63 -2.67
N THR A 60 -11.25 -3.57 -1.70
CA THR A 60 -11.23 -2.50 -0.70
C THR A 60 -10.96 -1.15 -1.34
N PHE A 61 -10.04 -1.10 -2.31
CA PHE A 61 -9.73 0.13 -3.03
C PHE A 61 -10.98 0.70 -3.70
N ASN A 62 -11.74 -0.13 -4.39
CA ASN A 62 -12.94 0.31 -5.07
C ASN A 62 -14.00 0.84 -4.09
N ILE A 63 -14.14 0.21 -2.92
CA ILE A 63 -15.08 0.66 -1.89
C ILE A 63 -14.66 2.03 -1.36
N MET A 64 -13.37 2.20 -1.02
CA MET A 64 -12.88 3.46 -0.46
C MET A 64 -12.91 4.59 -1.48
N LEU A 65 -12.63 4.28 -2.74
CA LEU A 65 -12.71 5.27 -3.81
C LEU A 65 -14.15 5.77 -3.99
N ALA A 66 -15.13 4.86 -3.90
CA ALA A 66 -16.55 5.23 -3.97
C ALA A 66 -16.96 6.14 -2.80
N GLU A 67 -16.24 6.06 -1.68
CA GLU A 67 -16.47 6.93 -0.52
C GLU A 67 -15.69 8.25 -0.60
N SER A 68 -15.07 8.54 -1.74
CA SER A 68 -14.29 9.75 -1.98
C SER A 68 -13.09 9.89 -1.03
N ARG A 69 -12.48 8.79 -0.62
CA ARG A 69 -11.31 8.81 0.26
C ARG A 69 -10.02 8.90 -0.55
N ALA A 70 -9.00 9.54 0.03
CA ALA A 70 -7.67 9.65 -0.57
C ALA A 70 -6.93 8.34 -0.40
N VAL A 71 -7.20 7.38 -1.27
CA VAL A 71 -6.67 6.02 -1.20
C VAL A 71 -5.78 5.72 -2.40
N ALA A 72 -4.69 4.99 -2.16
CA ALA A 72 -3.84 4.46 -3.21
C ALA A 72 -3.68 2.96 -2.99
N ALA A 73 -3.29 2.25 -4.03
CA ALA A 73 -3.05 0.82 -3.94
C ALA A 73 -1.75 0.46 -4.63
N ALA A 74 -0.95 -0.39 -3.97
CA ALA A 74 0.24 -1.00 -4.54
C ALA A 74 -0.03 -2.50 -4.59
N LEU A 75 -0.04 -3.07 -5.78
CA LEU A 75 -0.46 -4.45 -5.98
C LEU A 75 0.69 -5.31 -6.49
N ILE A 76 0.92 -6.43 -5.81
CA ILE A 76 1.81 -7.47 -6.30
C ILE A 76 0.96 -8.38 -7.19
N ALA A 77 1.45 -8.65 -8.39
CA ALA A 77 0.73 -9.49 -9.34
C ALA A 77 0.54 -10.91 -8.80
N VAL A 78 -0.59 -11.49 -9.07
CA VAL A 78 -0.94 -12.86 -8.70
C VAL A 78 -0.98 -13.77 -9.91
#